data_d3d73e4bb9fa6625f326a1860cce86ad
#
_entry.id   d3d73e4bb9fa6625f326a1860cce86ad
#
_cell.length_a   1.000
_cell.length_b   1.000
_cell.length_c   1.000
_cell.angle_alpha   90.00
_cell.angle_beta   90.00
_cell.angle_gamma   90.00
#
_symmetry.space_group_name_H-M   'P 1'
#
loop_
_entity.id
_entity.type
_entity.pdbx_description
1 polymer ?
#
loop_
_entity_poly.entity_id
_entity_poly.type
_entity_poly.pdbx_seq_one_letter_code
_entity_poly.pdbx_strand_id
1 'polypeptide(L)'
;MPKSINILLEFLTYLEYKLNKSPLIGLCHNDLNASNIILTSNKLYFVDYEYSSMGDIFFDLATISWFFSEKSRKDLLKFYFGEYNPKDYEKLLDFIFIVKFYNASWSLLKSTDLNINYDYLSGAKMIFKDLLKNDSIRNF
;
A
#
# COMPACT_ATOMS: atom_id res chain seq x y z
N MET A 1 -20.80 6.34 -12.92
CA MET A 1 -19.73 6.53 -11.93
C MET A 1 -19.22 7.97 -11.98
N PRO A 2 -18.84 8.60 -10.85
CA PRO A 2 -18.18 9.90 -10.88
C PRO A 2 -16.90 9.84 -11.71
N LYS A 3 -16.61 10.88 -12.51
CA LYS A 3 -15.38 10.97 -13.35
C LYS A 3 -14.09 10.67 -12.57
N SER A 4 -14.05 11.03 -11.29
CA SER A 4 -12.92 10.77 -10.39
C SER A 4 -12.63 9.29 -10.12
N ILE A 5 -13.65 8.42 -10.12
CA ILE A 5 -13.45 6.98 -9.93
C ILE A 5 -12.88 6.36 -11.20
N ASN A 6 -13.34 6.77 -12.37
CA ASN A 6 -12.83 6.25 -13.64
C ASN A 6 -11.33 6.50 -13.78
N ILE A 7 -10.86 7.72 -13.46
CA ILE A 7 -9.43 8.03 -13.54
C ILE A 7 -8.58 7.18 -12.58
N LEU A 8 -9.09 6.87 -11.38
CA LEU A 8 -8.41 5.97 -10.45
C LEU A 8 -8.31 4.55 -11.01
N LEU A 9 -9.38 4.03 -11.62
CA LEU A 9 -9.39 2.70 -12.22
C LEU A 9 -8.47 2.60 -13.45
N GLU A 10 -8.48 3.61 -14.31
CA GLU A 10 -7.57 3.69 -15.46
C GLU A 10 -6.11 3.72 -15.01
N PHE A 11 -5.79 4.50 -13.98
CA PHE A 11 -4.44 4.56 -13.44
C PHE A 11 -4.03 3.23 -12.78
N LEU A 12 -4.93 2.53 -12.08
CA LEU A 12 -4.66 1.19 -11.56
C LEU A 12 -4.36 0.18 -12.67
N THR A 13 -5.12 0.19 -13.75
CA THR A 13 -4.87 -0.67 -14.90
C THR A 13 -3.49 -0.39 -15.52
N TYR A 14 -3.11 0.87 -15.61
CA TYR A 14 -1.77 1.26 -16.05
C TYR A 14 -0.68 0.74 -15.10
N LEU A 15 -0.87 0.88 -13.77
CA LEU A 15 0.08 0.38 -12.77
C LEU A 15 0.20 -1.14 -12.83
N GLU A 16 -0.89 -1.86 -12.95
CA GLU A 16 -0.90 -3.32 -13.12
C GLU A 16 -0.02 -3.72 -14.32
N TYR A 17 -0.25 -3.11 -15.48
CA TYR A 17 0.56 -3.35 -16.66
C TYR A 17 2.05 -3.02 -16.46
N LYS A 18 2.36 -1.87 -15.82
CA LYS A 18 3.73 -1.42 -15.55
C LYS A 18 4.47 -2.38 -14.62
N LEU A 19 3.84 -2.77 -13.51
CA LEU A 19 4.47 -3.56 -12.45
C LEU A 19 4.63 -5.03 -12.82
N ASN A 20 3.73 -5.58 -13.62
CA ASN A 20 3.83 -6.95 -14.12
C ASN A 20 5.02 -7.18 -15.06
N LYS A 21 5.68 -6.12 -15.53
CA LYS A 21 6.89 -6.26 -16.38
C LYS A 21 8.13 -6.69 -15.61
N SER A 22 8.22 -6.39 -14.32
CA SER A 22 9.39 -6.69 -13.48
C SER A 22 9.00 -6.97 -12.03
N PRO A 23 8.22 -8.03 -11.76
CA PRO A 23 7.84 -8.38 -10.41
C PRO A 23 9.06 -8.91 -9.63
N LEU A 24 9.19 -8.53 -8.38
CA LEU A 24 10.16 -9.11 -7.44
C LEU A 24 9.42 -10.06 -6.50
N ILE A 25 9.35 -11.34 -6.89
CA ILE A 25 8.51 -12.33 -6.23
C ILE A 25 9.18 -12.89 -4.98
N GLY A 26 8.44 -12.86 -3.87
CA GLY A 26 8.81 -13.45 -2.59
C GLY A 26 7.59 -13.83 -1.78
N LEU A 27 7.82 -14.41 -0.59
CA LEU A 27 6.75 -14.64 0.37
C LEU A 27 6.35 -13.30 0.97
N CYS A 28 5.10 -12.91 0.75
CA CYS A 28 4.50 -11.69 1.29
C CYS A 28 3.57 -12.04 2.45
N HIS A 29 3.52 -11.15 3.44
CA HIS A 29 2.57 -11.20 4.53
C HIS A 29 1.16 -10.77 4.06
N ASN A 30 1.11 -9.82 3.13
CA ASN A 30 -0.08 -9.20 2.52
C ASN A 30 -0.99 -8.40 3.48
N ASP A 31 -0.64 -8.33 4.77
CA ASP A 31 -1.28 -7.46 5.77
C ASP A 31 -0.25 -6.91 6.78
N LEU A 32 0.93 -6.49 6.29
CA LEU A 32 2.05 -6.04 7.11
C LEU A 32 1.83 -4.61 7.63
N ASN A 33 0.77 -4.42 8.38
CA ASN A 33 0.48 -3.16 9.07
C ASN A 33 1.05 -3.16 10.50
N ALA A 34 1.05 -2.00 11.16
CA ALA A 34 1.66 -1.84 12.49
C ALA A 34 1.01 -2.70 13.58
N SER A 35 -0.26 -3.11 13.45
CA SER A 35 -0.93 -3.97 14.44
C SER A 35 -0.43 -5.41 14.41
N ASN A 36 0.15 -5.84 13.27
CA ASN A 36 0.71 -7.17 13.07
C ASN A 36 2.23 -7.23 13.37
N ILE A 37 2.78 -6.17 13.98
CA ILE A 37 4.19 -6.06 14.35
C ILE A 37 4.29 -5.87 15.85
N ILE A 38 4.88 -6.83 16.55
CA ILE A 38 5.06 -6.80 18.01
C ILE A 38 6.53 -6.55 18.31
N LEU A 39 6.81 -5.41 18.93
CA LEU A 39 8.14 -5.06 19.42
C LEU A 39 8.27 -5.42 20.90
N THR A 40 9.25 -6.25 21.22
CA THR A 40 9.70 -6.50 22.61
C THR A 40 11.02 -5.77 22.90
N SER A 41 11.57 -5.92 24.10
CA SER A 41 12.84 -5.28 24.47
C SER A 41 14.02 -5.60 23.53
N ASN A 42 14.00 -6.74 22.85
CA ASN A 42 15.13 -7.25 22.04
C ASN A 42 14.72 -7.97 20.73
N LYS A 43 13.43 -8.08 20.43
CA LYS A 43 12.98 -8.80 19.23
C LYS A 43 11.75 -8.15 18.63
N LEU A 44 11.64 -8.31 17.32
CA LEU A 44 10.50 -7.96 16.49
C LEU A 44 9.82 -9.25 16.06
N TYR A 45 8.51 -9.34 16.25
CA TYR A 45 7.69 -10.46 15.81
C TYR A 45 6.67 -9.96 14.81
N PHE A 46 6.50 -10.71 13.73
CA PHE A 46 5.42 -10.54 12.78
C PHE A 46 4.38 -11.63 13.08
N VAL A 47 3.12 -11.25 13.16
CA VAL A 47 2.00 -12.14 13.50
C VAL A 47 0.87 -12.00 12.50
N ASP A 48 -0.07 -12.94 12.51
CA ASP A 48 -1.27 -12.92 11.67
C ASP A 48 -0.98 -13.09 10.16
N TYR A 49 -0.40 -14.24 9.83
CA TYR A 49 -0.02 -14.62 8.46
C TYR A 49 -1.16 -15.20 7.62
N GLU A 50 -2.42 -14.98 7.98
CA GLU A 50 -3.57 -15.63 7.31
C GLU A 50 -3.70 -15.29 5.81
N TYR A 51 -3.18 -14.12 5.38
CA TYR A 51 -3.18 -13.68 3.97
C TYR A 51 -1.87 -13.96 3.24
N SER A 52 -0.92 -14.64 3.88
CA SER A 52 0.41 -14.84 3.30
C SER A 52 0.39 -15.64 2.02
N SER A 53 1.06 -15.15 1.00
CA SER A 53 1.17 -15.80 -0.31
C SER A 53 2.42 -15.32 -1.06
N MET A 54 2.76 -16.02 -2.15
CA MET A 54 3.77 -15.54 -3.08
C MET A 54 3.24 -14.34 -3.85
N GLY A 55 3.98 -13.24 -3.83
CA GLY A 55 3.60 -11.98 -4.48
C GLY A 55 4.79 -11.06 -4.67
N ASP A 56 4.56 -9.85 -5.18
CA ASP A 56 5.62 -8.84 -5.26
C ASP A 56 5.87 -8.24 -3.87
N ILE A 57 7.10 -8.39 -3.36
CA ILE A 57 7.49 -7.94 -2.01
C ILE A 57 7.29 -6.44 -1.78
N PHE A 58 7.19 -5.65 -2.83
CA PHE A 58 6.89 -4.22 -2.70
C PHE A 58 5.49 -3.96 -2.13
N PHE A 59 4.58 -4.94 -2.18
CA PHE A 59 3.28 -4.80 -1.53
C PHE A 59 3.43 -4.67 0.00
N ASP A 60 4.25 -5.54 0.62
CA ASP A 60 4.53 -5.46 2.06
C ASP A 60 5.35 -4.21 2.43
N LEU A 61 6.37 -3.89 1.64
CA LEU A 61 7.18 -2.67 1.84
C LEU A 61 6.31 -1.41 1.74
N ALA A 62 5.33 -1.38 0.85
CA ALA A 62 4.37 -0.29 0.72
C ALA A 62 3.41 -0.26 1.91
N THR A 63 2.90 -1.43 2.34
CA THR A 63 1.96 -1.53 3.45
C THR A 63 2.56 -0.99 4.75
N ILE A 64 3.81 -1.31 5.06
CA ILE A 64 4.47 -0.80 6.26
C ILE A 64 4.86 0.67 6.17
N SER A 65 5.10 1.20 4.96
CA SER A 65 5.73 2.51 4.77
C SER A 65 4.85 3.61 4.21
N TRP A 66 3.57 3.37 3.92
CA TRP A 66 2.72 4.39 3.29
C TRP A 66 2.57 5.67 4.13
N PHE A 67 2.68 5.59 5.47
CA PHE A 67 2.67 6.74 6.38
C PHE A 67 4.06 7.35 6.63
N PHE A 68 5.13 6.73 6.14
CA PHE A 68 6.49 7.20 6.38
C PHE A 68 6.80 8.48 5.61
N SER A 69 7.75 9.27 6.13
CA SER A 69 8.36 10.36 5.38
C SER A 69 9.15 9.81 4.17
N GLU A 70 9.40 10.67 3.18
CA GLU A 70 10.24 10.32 2.04
C GLU A 70 11.61 9.76 2.47
N LYS A 71 12.25 10.43 3.44
CA LYS A 71 13.53 10.00 4.00
C LYS A 71 13.43 8.58 4.58
N SER A 72 12.43 8.32 5.43
CA SER A 72 12.25 7.01 6.07
C SER A 72 11.95 5.89 5.06
N ARG A 73 11.25 6.18 3.96
CA ARG A 73 11.04 5.23 2.87
C ARG A 73 12.33 4.89 2.15
N LYS A 74 13.17 5.89 1.88
CA LYS A 74 14.51 5.68 1.27
C LYS A 74 15.42 4.87 2.19
N ASP A 75 15.40 5.17 3.49
CA ASP A 75 16.15 4.41 4.50
C ASP A 75 15.66 2.96 4.57
N LEU A 76 14.34 2.71 4.56
CA LEU A 76 13.75 1.36 4.50
C LEU A 76 14.28 0.56 3.30
N LEU A 77 14.24 1.12 2.10
CA LEU A 77 14.73 0.45 0.89
C LEU A 77 16.23 0.16 0.98
N LYS A 78 17.00 1.12 1.49
CA LYS A 78 18.44 0.92 1.70
C LYS A 78 18.73 -0.21 2.69
N PHE A 79 18.00 -0.30 3.80
CA PHE A 79 18.16 -1.38 4.76
C PHE A 79 17.73 -2.73 4.20
N TYR A 80 16.64 -2.76 3.41
CA TYR A 80 16.10 -3.99 2.87
C TYR A 80 16.96 -4.58 1.74
N PHE A 81 17.41 -3.73 0.81
CA PHE A 81 18.20 -4.15 -0.37
C PHE A 81 19.71 -3.99 -0.20
N GLY A 82 20.19 -3.38 0.90
CA GLY A 82 21.61 -3.07 1.12
C GLY A 82 22.08 -1.76 0.49
N GLU A 83 21.38 -1.27 -0.53
CA GLU A 83 21.66 -0.01 -1.21
C GLU A 83 20.37 0.72 -1.60
N TYR A 84 20.47 2.02 -1.88
CA TYR A 84 19.37 2.82 -2.40
C TYR A 84 19.38 2.85 -3.92
N ASN A 85 18.27 2.49 -4.54
CA ASN A 85 18.05 2.60 -5.98
C ASN A 85 16.81 3.49 -6.26
N PRO A 86 16.92 4.56 -7.05
CA PRO A 86 15.78 5.40 -7.41
C PRO A 86 14.62 4.65 -8.07
N LYS A 87 14.90 3.60 -8.88
CA LYS A 87 13.86 2.78 -9.51
C LYS A 87 13.03 1.99 -8.50
N ASP A 88 13.69 1.50 -7.44
CA ASP A 88 12.98 0.80 -6.35
C ASP A 88 12.10 1.79 -5.56
N TYR A 89 12.54 3.03 -5.41
CA TYR A 89 11.74 4.06 -4.78
C TYR A 89 10.51 4.43 -5.63
N GLU A 90 10.66 4.57 -6.94
CA GLU A 90 9.53 4.78 -7.85
C GLU A 90 8.54 3.61 -7.78
N LYS A 91 9.03 2.36 -7.81
CA LYS A 91 8.22 1.16 -7.67
C LYS A 91 7.49 1.13 -6.32
N LEU A 92 8.16 1.51 -5.24
CA LEU A 92 7.54 1.63 -3.92
C LEU A 92 6.37 2.63 -3.92
N LEU A 93 6.52 3.79 -4.57
CA LEU A 93 5.44 4.78 -4.67
C LEU A 93 4.25 4.25 -5.46
N ASP A 94 4.47 3.50 -6.54
CA ASP A 94 3.41 2.84 -7.30
C ASP A 94 2.65 1.83 -6.41
N PHE A 95 3.36 1.02 -5.63
CA PHE A 95 2.74 0.08 -4.69
C PHE A 95 2.03 0.78 -3.53
N ILE A 96 2.55 1.91 -3.02
CA ILE A 96 1.84 2.72 -2.02
C ILE A 96 0.50 3.20 -2.56
N PHE A 97 0.42 3.56 -3.83
CA PHE A 97 -0.85 3.91 -4.45
C PHE A 97 -1.84 2.72 -4.44
N ILE A 98 -1.38 1.54 -4.85
CA ILE A 98 -2.18 0.30 -4.88
C ILE A 98 -2.66 -0.05 -3.47
N VAL A 99 -1.78 -0.02 -2.47
CA VAL A 99 -2.11 -0.33 -1.07
C VAL A 99 -3.13 0.66 -0.52
N LYS A 100 -2.99 1.95 -0.79
CA LYS A 100 -3.98 2.97 -0.40
C LYS A 100 -5.33 2.71 -1.05
N PHE A 101 -5.36 2.42 -2.34
CA PHE A 101 -6.61 2.12 -3.04
C PHE A 101 -7.28 0.86 -2.49
N TYR A 102 -6.50 -0.20 -2.25
CA TYR A 102 -6.98 -1.43 -1.63
C TYR A 102 -7.61 -1.16 -0.26
N ASN A 103 -6.90 -0.46 0.63
CA ASN A 103 -7.38 -0.13 1.98
C ASN A 103 -8.63 0.75 1.96
N ALA A 104 -8.69 1.74 1.05
CA ALA A 104 -9.88 2.59 0.89
C ALA A 104 -11.10 1.78 0.41
N SER A 105 -10.89 0.87 -0.55
CA SER A 105 -11.94 -0.01 -1.09
C SER A 105 -12.43 -1.00 -0.02
N TRP A 106 -11.53 -1.60 0.73
CA TRP A 106 -11.85 -2.48 1.86
C TRP A 106 -12.62 -1.73 2.95
N SER A 107 -12.18 -0.53 3.33
CA SER A 107 -12.87 0.31 4.31
C SER A 107 -14.27 0.72 3.84
N LEU A 108 -14.43 1.02 2.54
CA LEU A 108 -15.74 1.32 1.96
C LEU A 108 -16.67 0.10 2.04
N LEU A 109 -16.16 -1.10 1.74
CA LEU A 109 -16.93 -2.33 1.87
C LEU A 109 -17.33 -2.59 3.33
N LYS A 110 -16.39 -2.45 4.27
CA LYS A 110 -16.68 -2.62 5.71
C LYS A 110 -17.66 -1.57 6.26
N SER A 111 -17.73 -0.39 5.68
CA SER A 111 -18.69 0.65 6.12
C SER A 111 -20.16 0.27 5.89
N THR A 112 -20.44 -0.79 5.13
CA THR A 112 -21.79 -1.33 4.93
C THR A 112 -22.21 -2.33 6.02
N ASP A 113 -21.30 -2.75 6.89
CA ASP A 113 -21.59 -3.69 7.98
C ASP A 113 -22.13 -2.93 9.20
N LEU A 114 -23.42 -3.10 9.47
CA LEU A 114 -24.14 -2.42 10.55
C LEU A 114 -23.73 -2.90 11.97
N ASN A 115 -22.99 -4.01 12.07
CA ASN A 115 -22.57 -4.57 13.36
C ASN A 115 -21.25 -3.98 13.86
N ILE A 116 -20.55 -3.17 13.05
CA ILE A 116 -19.24 -2.61 13.37
C ILE A 116 -19.41 -1.14 13.78
N ASN A 117 -19.07 -0.83 15.03
CA ASN A 117 -19.08 0.55 15.55
C ASN A 117 -17.73 1.25 15.28
N TYR A 118 -17.39 1.43 14.00
CA TYR A 118 -16.19 2.17 13.56
C TYR A 118 -16.48 2.91 12.27
N ASP A 119 -16.01 4.17 12.17
CA ASP A 119 -16.26 5.03 11.00
C ASP A 119 -15.31 4.72 9.83
N TYR A 120 -15.49 3.56 9.22
CA TYR A 120 -14.77 3.16 8.01
C TYR A 120 -15.03 4.09 6.82
N LEU A 121 -16.23 4.66 6.73
CA LEU A 121 -16.62 5.52 5.60
C LEU A 121 -15.78 6.80 5.54
N SER A 122 -15.55 7.45 6.67
CA SER A 122 -14.71 8.65 6.74
C SER A 122 -13.25 8.33 6.41
N GLY A 123 -12.73 7.20 6.88
CA GLY A 123 -11.40 6.71 6.52
C GLY A 123 -11.24 6.47 5.01
N ALA A 124 -12.20 5.75 4.41
CA ALA A 124 -12.21 5.52 2.96
C ALA A 124 -12.23 6.83 2.16
N LYS A 125 -13.11 7.77 2.51
CA LYS A 125 -13.20 9.07 1.84
C LYS A 125 -11.89 9.88 1.94
N MET A 126 -11.23 9.85 3.10
CA MET A 126 -9.96 10.53 3.30
C MET A 126 -8.87 9.96 2.39
N ILE A 127 -8.74 8.64 2.30
CA ILE A 127 -7.74 7.99 1.46
C ILE A 127 -8.02 8.23 -0.03
N PHE A 128 -9.27 8.11 -0.49
CA PHE A 128 -9.63 8.41 -1.87
C PHE A 128 -9.35 9.87 -2.26
N LYS A 129 -9.61 10.82 -1.34
CA LYS A 129 -9.28 12.22 -1.54
C LYS A 129 -7.76 12.46 -1.65
N ASP A 130 -6.97 11.72 -0.88
CA ASP A 130 -5.51 11.76 -0.95
C ASP A 130 -4.99 11.18 -2.27
N LEU A 131 -5.52 10.03 -2.69
CA LEU A 131 -5.19 9.41 -3.97
C LEU A 131 -5.43 10.35 -5.16
N LEU A 132 -6.56 11.05 -5.18
CA LEU A 132 -6.92 12.00 -6.24
C LEU A 132 -6.03 13.26 -6.28
N LYS A 133 -5.25 13.52 -5.22
CA LYS A 133 -4.26 14.61 -5.19
C LYS A 133 -2.88 14.18 -5.68
N ASN A 134 -2.67 12.89 -5.91
CA ASN A 134 -1.39 12.35 -6.33
C ASN A 134 -1.00 12.95 -7.70
N ASP A 135 0.22 13.50 -7.79
CA ASP A 135 0.70 14.17 -9.00
C ASP A 135 0.84 13.19 -10.18
N SER A 136 1.08 11.90 -9.91
CA SER A 136 1.12 10.86 -10.95
C SER A 136 -0.23 10.67 -11.65
N ILE A 137 -1.36 10.83 -10.93
CA ILE A 137 -2.70 10.82 -11.53
C ILE A 137 -2.99 12.08 -12.32
N ARG A 138 -2.52 13.24 -11.82
CA ARG A 138 -2.78 14.52 -12.49
C ARG A 138 -2.07 14.64 -13.84
N ASN A 139 -0.99 13.88 -14.01
CA ASN A 139 -0.17 13.85 -15.21
C ASN A 139 -0.42 12.62 -16.09
N PHE A 140 -1.37 11.76 -15.69
CA PHE A 140 -1.84 10.58 -16.42
C PHE A 140 -3.01 10.93 -17.32
#